data_8fab64da5c3a275ef4529ce89015ee6f
#
_entry.id   8fab64da5c3a275ef4529ce89015ee6f
#
_cell.length_a   1.000
_cell.length_b   1.000
_cell.length_c   1.000
_cell.angle_alpha   90.00
_cell.angle_beta   90.00
_cell.angle_gamma   90.00
#
_symmetry.space_group_name_H-M   'P 1'
#
loop_
_entity.id
_entity.type
_entity.pdbx_description
1 polymer ?
#
loop_
_entity_poly.entity_id
_entity_poly.type
_entity_poly.pdbx_seq_one_letter_code
_entity_poly.pdbx_strand_id
1 'polypeptide(L)'
;GLPERQINKGGCLNVCQEECPAPLLKNPGCYKAQCHQTSHLLAQKLNLSSAHYQTAFQSRLGKTPWIKPYTEEKLTSLSKQGVKNLIIACPSFTADCLETLEEIKLRAQEQWHNLGGETLTVVPCLNAEAIWVKALKQIVLQ
;
A
#
# COMPACT_ATOMS: atom_id res chain seq x y z
N GLY A 1 0.16 5.74 -4.00
CA GLY A 1 -1.08 6.51 -3.81
C GLY A 1 -1.49 7.30 -5.04
N LEU A 2 -2.63 7.98 -4.96
CA LEU A 2 -3.13 8.86 -6.01
C LEU A 2 -3.66 10.17 -5.43
N PRO A 3 -3.63 11.29 -6.17
CA PRO A 3 -4.34 12.49 -5.79
C PRO A 3 -5.84 12.24 -5.59
N GLU A 4 -6.45 12.83 -4.57
CA GLU A 4 -7.89 12.68 -4.27
C GLU A 4 -8.81 12.99 -5.46
N ARG A 5 -8.43 13.98 -6.29
CA ARG A 5 -9.16 14.31 -7.52
C ARG A 5 -9.30 13.13 -8.50
N GLN A 6 -8.39 12.18 -8.49
CA GLN A 6 -8.48 10.99 -9.35
C GLN A 6 -9.50 9.99 -8.80
N ILE A 7 -9.62 9.90 -7.48
CA ILE A 7 -10.64 9.07 -6.83
C ILE A 7 -12.04 9.62 -7.13
N ASN A 8 -12.22 10.95 -7.09
CA ASN A 8 -13.48 11.60 -7.44
C ASN A 8 -13.89 11.29 -8.90
N LYS A 9 -12.94 11.30 -9.84
CA LYS A 9 -13.20 10.91 -11.24
C LYS A 9 -13.63 9.44 -11.38
N GLY A 10 -13.19 8.57 -10.48
CA GLY A 10 -13.60 7.16 -10.40
C GLY A 10 -14.99 6.95 -9.80
N GLY A 11 -15.76 8.01 -9.54
CA GLY A 11 -17.14 7.94 -9.07
C GLY A 11 -17.31 8.06 -7.55
N CYS A 12 -16.25 8.33 -6.79
CA CYS A 12 -16.35 8.58 -5.35
C CYS A 12 -16.49 10.07 -5.09
N LEU A 13 -17.65 10.51 -4.62
CA LEU A 13 -17.92 11.94 -4.35
C LEU A 13 -17.21 12.44 -3.09
N ASN A 14 -17.09 11.59 -2.07
CA ASN A 14 -16.42 11.89 -0.81
C ASN A 14 -15.27 10.93 -0.58
N VAL A 15 -14.04 11.40 -0.74
CA VAL A 15 -12.86 10.56 -0.50
C VAL A 15 -12.75 10.20 0.98
N CYS A 16 -12.93 8.92 1.29
CA CYS A 16 -12.82 8.43 2.66
C CYS A 16 -11.40 8.62 3.19
N GLN A 17 -11.29 9.12 4.40
CA GLN A 17 -10.00 9.39 5.05
C GLN A 17 -9.36 8.10 5.62
N GLU A 18 -10.19 7.13 5.98
CA GLU A 18 -9.80 5.82 6.51
C GLU A 18 -10.12 4.70 5.50
N GLU A 19 -10.44 3.52 5.99
CA GLU A 19 -10.87 2.42 5.13
C GLU A 19 -12.14 2.76 4.36
N CYS A 20 -12.21 2.29 3.11
CA CYS A 20 -13.39 2.53 2.31
C CYS A 20 -14.59 1.73 2.87
N PRO A 21 -15.68 2.38 3.31
CA PRO A 21 -16.84 1.69 3.84
C PRO A 21 -17.66 0.99 2.73
N ALA A 22 -17.39 1.32 1.46
CA ALA A 22 -18.09 0.72 0.34
C ALA A 22 -17.26 -0.44 -0.22
N PRO A 23 -17.81 -1.66 -0.27
CA PRO A 23 -17.13 -2.77 -0.92
C PRO A 23 -16.96 -2.50 -2.43
N LEU A 24 -15.93 -3.10 -3.04
CA LEU A 24 -15.61 -3.00 -4.48
C LEU A 24 -16.83 -3.21 -5.39
N LEU A 25 -17.76 -4.07 -4.99
CA LEU A 25 -19.02 -4.32 -5.71
C LEU A 25 -19.87 -3.06 -5.88
N LYS A 26 -19.76 -2.07 -4.98
CA LYS A 26 -20.50 -0.80 -5.07
C LYS A 26 -19.73 0.30 -5.81
N ASN A 27 -18.41 0.19 -5.88
CA ASN A 27 -17.57 1.17 -6.58
C ASN A 27 -16.30 0.52 -7.17
N PRO A 28 -16.45 -0.29 -8.24
CA PRO A 28 -15.33 -1.02 -8.85
C PRO A 28 -14.26 -0.10 -9.46
N GLY A 29 -14.61 1.15 -9.78
CA GLY A 29 -13.67 2.15 -10.30
C GLY A 29 -12.85 2.88 -9.24
N CYS A 30 -13.08 2.65 -7.95
CA CYS A 30 -12.35 3.33 -6.90
C CYS A 30 -10.99 2.66 -6.63
N TYR A 31 -9.90 3.33 -7.03
CA TYR A 31 -8.54 2.85 -6.78
C TYR A 31 -8.26 2.56 -5.29
N LYS A 32 -8.71 3.44 -4.37
CA LYS A 32 -8.52 3.23 -2.94
C LYS A 32 -9.20 1.95 -2.44
N ALA A 33 -10.44 1.70 -2.87
CA ALA A 33 -11.15 0.47 -2.54
C ALA A 33 -10.45 -0.78 -3.09
N GLN A 34 -9.90 -0.71 -4.32
CA GLN A 34 -9.11 -1.80 -4.90
C GLN A 34 -7.83 -2.08 -4.10
N CYS A 35 -7.13 -1.04 -3.63
CA CYS A 35 -5.95 -1.21 -2.76
C CYS A 35 -6.30 -1.91 -1.44
N HIS A 36 -7.38 -1.49 -0.78
CA HIS A 36 -7.83 -2.15 0.46
C HIS A 36 -8.24 -3.60 0.20
N GLN A 37 -8.93 -3.88 -0.91
CA GLN A 37 -9.29 -5.25 -1.28
C GLN A 37 -8.06 -6.12 -1.53
N THR A 38 -7.05 -5.60 -2.23
CA THR A 38 -5.78 -6.31 -2.45
C THR A 38 -5.11 -6.64 -1.12
N SER A 39 -5.02 -5.66 -0.21
CA SER A 39 -4.45 -5.88 1.13
C SER A 39 -5.22 -6.93 1.92
N HIS A 40 -6.56 -6.89 1.88
CA HIS A 40 -7.42 -7.85 2.55
C HIS A 40 -7.22 -9.28 2.01
N LEU A 41 -7.20 -9.45 0.70
CA LEU A 41 -6.97 -10.76 0.07
C LEU A 41 -5.59 -11.32 0.39
N LEU A 42 -4.55 -10.49 0.40
CA LEU A 42 -3.21 -10.89 0.81
C LEU A 42 -3.19 -11.32 2.28
N ALA A 43 -3.79 -10.54 3.17
CA ALA A 43 -3.88 -10.87 4.59
C ALA A 43 -4.62 -12.19 4.83
N GLN A 44 -5.73 -12.44 4.12
CA GLN A 44 -6.44 -13.73 4.17
C GLN A 44 -5.54 -14.89 3.74
N LYS A 45 -4.83 -14.76 2.63
CA LYS A 45 -3.93 -15.81 2.12
C LYS A 45 -2.75 -16.09 3.05
N LEU A 46 -2.33 -15.09 3.82
CA LEU A 46 -1.26 -15.19 4.82
C LEU A 46 -1.77 -15.52 6.22
N ASN A 47 -3.09 -15.72 6.41
CA ASN A 47 -3.73 -15.95 7.70
C ASN A 47 -3.44 -14.83 8.74
N LEU A 48 -3.34 -13.58 8.28
CA LEU A 48 -3.15 -12.42 9.15
C LEU A 48 -4.51 -11.89 9.63
N SER A 49 -4.61 -11.63 10.93
CA SER A 49 -5.77 -10.93 11.49
C SER A 49 -5.70 -9.42 11.19
N SER A 50 -6.82 -8.72 11.27
CA SER A 50 -6.90 -7.27 11.05
C SER A 50 -6.00 -6.44 11.99
N ALA A 51 -5.61 -6.99 13.14
CA ALA A 51 -4.67 -6.35 14.06
C ALA A 51 -3.21 -6.37 13.56
N HIS A 52 -2.87 -7.24 12.61
CA HIS A 52 -1.49 -7.48 12.16
C HIS A 52 -1.17 -6.90 10.80
N TYR A 53 -2.10 -6.20 10.15
CA TYR A 53 -1.80 -5.48 8.91
C TYR A 53 -2.57 -4.17 8.82
N GLN A 54 -2.01 -3.24 8.08
CA GLN A 54 -2.64 -1.96 7.76
C GLN A 54 -2.30 -1.57 6.33
N THR A 55 -3.18 -0.78 5.71
CA THR A 55 -2.94 -0.22 4.38
C THR A 55 -2.54 1.24 4.51
N ALA A 56 -1.49 1.64 3.81
CA ALA A 56 -1.03 3.03 3.71
C ALA A 56 -0.67 3.37 2.27
N PHE A 57 -0.52 4.65 1.97
CA PHE A 57 -0.26 5.16 0.63
C PHE A 57 1.02 6.00 0.63
N GLN A 58 1.85 5.76 -0.39
CA GLN A 58 3.14 6.40 -0.61
C GLN A 58 3.14 7.31 -1.85
N SER A 59 4.29 7.90 -2.16
CA SER A 59 4.58 8.62 -3.40
C SER A 59 3.81 9.92 -3.57
N ARG A 60 3.50 10.60 -2.46
CA ARG A 60 2.87 11.92 -2.49
C ARG A 60 3.79 12.95 -3.14
N LEU A 61 3.30 13.64 -4.18
CA LEU A 61 4.02 14.67 -4.89
C LEU A 61 3.26 16.01 -4.89
N GLY A 62 4.00 17.10 -4.62
CA GLY A 62 3.48 18.46 -4.67
C GLY A 62 2.50 18.79 -3.54
N LYS A 63 1.68 19.83 -3.75
CA LYS A 63 0.76 20.36 -2.73
C LYS A 63 -0.67 19.85 -2.84
N THR A 64 -0.99 19.10 -3.87
CA THR A 64 -2.35 18.54 -4.07
C THR A 64 -2.64 17.49 -2.99
N PRO A 65 -3.84 17.44 -2.41
CA PRO A 65 -4.24 16.37 -1.49
C PRO A 65 -4.19 14.99 -2.14
N TRP A 66 -3.58 14.04 -1.45
CA TRP A 66 -3.50 12.64 -1.85
C TRP A 66 -4.27 11.75 -0.88
N ILE A 67 -4.66 10.57 -1.34
CA ILE A 67 -5.38 9.60 -0.50
C ILE A 67 -4.56 9.21 0.72
N LYS A 68 -5.26 9.07 1.84
CA LYS A 68 -4.69 8.74 3.15
C LYS A 68 -5.08 7.31 3.57
N PRO A 69 -4.39 6.75 4.61
CA PRO A 69 -3.31 7.34 5.41
C PRO A 69 -1.95 7.33 4.67
N TYR A 70 -1.08 8.28 4.97
CA TYR A 70 0.27 8.32 4.40
C TYR A 70 1.21 7.36 5.13
N THR A 71 2.12 6.71 4.38
CA THR A 71 3.07 5.74 4.94
C THR A 71 3.93 6.36 6.04
N GLU A 72 4.48 7.56 5.84
CA GLU A 72 5.31 8.27 6.81
C GLU A 72 4.60 8.54 8.14
N GLU A 73 3.30 8.90 8.08
CA GLU A 73 2.46 9.13 9.27
C GLU A 73 2.15 7.81 9.99
N LYS A 74 1.93 6.73 9.24
CA LYS A 74 1.70 5.39 9.79
C LYS A 74 2.92 4.84 10.51
N LEU A 75 4.13 5.01 9.96
CA LEU A 75 5.37 4.63 10.65
C LEU A 75 5.48 5.31 12.02
N THR A 76 5.21 6.62 12.06
CA THR A 76 5.22 7.38 13.32
C THR A 76 4.16 6.87 14.31
N SER A 77 2.97 6.56 13.84
CA SER A 77 1.89 6.02 14.69
C SER A 77 2.22 4.63 15.25
N LEU A 78 2.76 3.74 14.41
CA LEU A 78 3.14 2.38 14.82
C LEU A 78 4.28 2.38 15.84
N SER A 79 5.28 3.23 15.65
CA SER A 79 6.36 3.41 16.64
C SER A 79 5.82 3.84 18.00
N LYS A 80 4.88 4.81 18.04
CA LYS A 80 4.22 5.24 19.29
C LYS A 80 3.39 4.14 19.95
N GLN A 81 2.92 3.15 19.20
CA GLN A 81 2.23 1.97 19.71
C GLN A 81 3.19 0.87 20.20
N GLY A 82 4.50 1.11 20.15
CA GLY A 82 5.52 0.17 20.61
C GLY A 82 5.88 -0.92 19.60
N VAL A 83 5.43 -0.81 18.34
CA VAL A 83 5.85 -1.74 17.29
C VAL A 83 7.35 -1.57 17.06
N LYS A 84 8.08 -2.69 16.98
CA LYS A 84 9.53 -2.71 16.78
C LYS A 84 9.94 -3.29 15.43
N ASN A 85 9.18 -4.27 14.97
CA ASN A 85 9.50 -5.00 13.75
C ASN A 85 8.38 -4.84 12.74
N LEU A 86 8.71 -4.41 11.52
CA LEU A 86 7.74 -4.09 10.48
C LEU A 86 8.12 -4.75 9.17
N ILE A 87 7.12 -5.23 8.44
CA ILE A 87 7.25 -5.69 7.05
C ILE A 87 6.41 -4.79 6.17
N ILE A 88 6.99 -4.27 5.09
CA ILE A 88 6.25 -3.48 4.09
C ILE A 88 6.25 -4.24 2.76
N ALA A 89 5.08 -4.41 2.18
CA ALA A 89 4.89 -4.84 0.80
C ALA A 89 4.22 -3.72 -0.02
N CYS A 90 4.62 -3.57 -1.27
CA CYS A 90 4.10 -2.57 -2.19
C CYS A 90 3.32 -3.23 -3.34
N PRO A 91 2.16 -3.86 -3.09
CA PRO A 91 1.48 -4.71 -4.08
C PRO A 91 0.91 -3.95 -5.28
N SER A 92 0.87 -2.63 -5.23
CA SER A 92 0.50 -1.79 -6.38
C SER A 92 1.64 -1.62 -7.40
N PHE A 93 2.85 -2.07 -7.07
CA PHE A 93 4.00 -2.08 -7.96
C PHE A 93 4.33 -3.52 -8.36
N THR A 94 4.28 -3.82 -9.65
CA THR A 94 4.62 -5.15 -10.18
C THR A 94 6.11 -5.36 -10.37
N ALA A 95 6.88 -4.26 -10.49
CA ALA A 95 8.33 -4.25 -10.56
C ALA A 95 8.90 -3.20 -9.61
N ASP A 96 10.09 -3.47 -9.09
CA ASP A 96 10.81 -2.50 -8.26
C ASP A 96 11.17 -1.25 -9.07
N CYS A 97 10.98 -0.10 -8.46
CA CYS A 97 11.19 1.20 -9.04
C CYS A 97 11.70 2.18 -7.96
N LEU A 98 11.86 3.43 -8.33
CA LEU A 98 12.36 4.45 -7.40
C LEU A 98 11.51 4.55 -6.13
N GLU A 99 10.19 4.45 -6.28
CA GLU A 99 9.24 4.53 -5.17
C GLU A 99 9.34 3.34 -4.20
N THR A 100 9.73 2.16 -4.67
CA THR A 100 9.91 0.99 -3.80
C THR A 100 11.32 0.93 -3.21
N LEU A 101 12.34 1.28 -3.99
CA LEU A 101 13.74 1.15 -3.61
C LEU A 101 14.24 2.36 -2.79
N GLU A 102 13.93 3.57 -3.21
CA GLU A 102 14.40 4.78 -2.53
C GLU A 102 13.42 5.22 -1.45
N GLU A 103 12.14 5.43 -1.78
CA GLU A 103 11.18 5.96 -0.82
C GLU A 103 10.90 4.98 0.31
N ILE A 104 10.70 3.68 0.00
CA ILE A 104 10.36 2.68 1.04
C ILE A 104 11.62 2.02 1.60
N LYS A 105 12.50 1.46 0.76
CA LYS A 105 13.63 0.67 1.24
C LYS A 105 14.71 1.53 1.90
N LEU A 106 14.94 2.76 1.44
CA LEU A 106 15.94 3.64 2.04
C LEU A 106 15.30 4.61 3.03
N ARG A 107 14.47 5.54 2.57
CA ARG A 107 13.94 6.62 3.44
C ARG A 107 13.00 6.12 4.53
N ALA A 108 12.06 5.23 4.22
CA ALA A 108 11.15 4.71 5.25
C ALA A 108 11.88 3.84 6.27
N GLN A 109 12.92 3.10 5.85
CA GLN A 109 13.78 2.33 6.75
C GLN A 109 14.57 3.24 7.70
N GLU A 110 15.18 4.31 7.17
CA GLU A 110 15.87 5.32 7.98
C GLU A 110 14.90 6.01 8.97
N GLN A 111 13.74 6.43 8.50
CA GLN A 111 12.71 7.00 9.36
C GLN A 111 12.33 6.03 10.49
N TRP A 112 12.13 4.74 10.17
CA TRP A 112 11.76 3.72 11.15
C TRP A 112 12.81 3.57 12.25
N HIS A 113 14.09 3.52 11.89
CA HIS A 113 15.18 3.47 12.84
C HIS A 113 15.25 4.73 13.71
N ASN A 114 15.09 5.90 13.12
CA ASN A 114 15.07 7.18 13.84
C ASN A 114 13.90 7.29 14.83
N LEU A 115 12.80 6.59 14.57
CA LEU A 115 11.64 6.48 15.48
C LEU A 115 11.82 5.41 16.57
N GLY A 116 12.97 4.73 16.63
CA GLY A 116 13.27 3.68 17.59
C GLY A 116 12.73 2.29 17.22
N GLY A 117 12.40 2.08 15.95
CA GLY A 117 12.13 0.75 15.40
C GLY A 117 13.41 -0.07 15.27
N GLU A 118 13.28 -1.39 15.35
CA GLU A 118 14.42 -2.32 15.26
C GLU A 118 14.63 -2.80 13.82
N THR A 119 13.58 -3.34 13.21
CA THR A 119 13.64 -3.81 11.81
C THR A 119 12.51 -3.27 10.97
N LEU A 120 12.83 -2.91 9.73
CA LEU A 120 11.86 -2.70 8.66
C LEU A 120 12.31 -3.52 7.46
N THR A 121 11.57 -4.58 7.16
CA THR A 121 11.82 -5.45 6.00
C THR A 121 10.92 -5.05 4.85
N VAL A 122 11.50 -4.83 3.68
CA VAL A 122 10.73 -4.52 2.46
C VAL A 122 10.65 -5.79 1.61
N VAL A 123 9.44 -6.20 1.30
CA VAL A 123 9.19 -7.32 0.37
C VAL A 123 9.51 -6.86 -1.05
N PRO A 124 10.39 -7.53 -1.79
CA PRO A 124 10.64 -7.19 -3.20
C PRO A 124 9.36 -7.26 -4.03
N CYS A 125 9.25 -6.41 -5.05
CA CYS A 125 8.18 -6.54 -6.03
C CYS A 125 8.31 -7.85 -6.84
N LEU A 126 7.27 -8.20 -7.57
CA LEU A 126 7.24 -9.47 -8.33
C LEU A 126 8.29 -9.53 -9.45
N ASN A 127 8.66 -8.38 -10.00
CA ASN A 127 9.70 -8.28 -11.04
C ASN A 127 9.49 -9.33 -12.16
N ALA A 128 10.51 -10.13 -12.43
CA ALA A 128 10.49 -11.21 -13.43
C ALA A 128 10.29 -12.61 -12.82
N GLU A 129 9.68 -12.70 -11.64
CA GLU A 129 9.39 -13.99 -11.01
C GLU A 129 8.57 -14.90 -11.93
N ALA A 130 9.01 -16.15 -12.10
CA ALA A 130 8.41 -17.07 -13.06
C ALA A 130 6.91 -17.31 -12.85
N ILE A 131 6.46 -17.33 -11.59
CA ILE A 131 5.04 -17.48 -11.23
C ILE A 131 4.23 -16.27 -11.68
N TRP A 132 4.78 -15.06 -11.55
CA TRP A 132 4.16 -13.82 -12.00
C TRP A 132 4.06 -13.75 -13.53
N VAL A 133 5.17 -14.07 -14.23
CA VAL A 133 5.19 -14.09 -15.71
C VAL A 133 4.15 -15.08 -16.25
N LYS A 134 4.00 -16.25 -15.60
CA LYS A 134 2.96 -17.23 -15.97
C LYS A 134 1.55 -16.68 -15.74
N ALA A 135 1.30 -16.01 -14.61
CA ALA A 135 0.01 -15.40 -14.32
C ALA A 135 -0.32 -14.26 -15.31
N LEU A 136 0.66 -13.40 -15.60
CA LEU A 136 0.52 -12.31 -16.56
C LEU A 136 0.18 -12.83 -17.97
N LYS A 137 0.85 -13.92 -18.41
CA LYS A 137 0.51 -14.57 -19.68
C LYS A 137 -0.95 -15.01 -19.73
N GLN A 138 -1.49 -15.58 -18.64
CA GLN A 138 -2.90 -15.98 -18.58
C GLN A 138 -3.86 -14.79 -18.67
N ILE A 139 -3.52 -13.65 -18.05
CA ILE A 139 -4.34 -12.43 -18.10
C ILE A 139 -4.35 -11.83 -19.52
N VAL A 140 -3.21 -11.81 -20.22
CA VAL A 140 -3.07 -11.22 -21.54
C VAL A 140 -3.73 -12.05 -22.64
N LEU A 141 -3.86 -13.36 -22.45
CA LEU A 141 -4.42 -14.29 -23.44
C LEU A 141 -5.91 -14.59 -23.23
N GLN A 142 -6.59 -13.89 -22.31
CA GLN A 142 -8.06 -13.92 -22.16
C GLN A 142 -8.72 -12.97 -23.13
#